data_eabd4ebb89632b3d3807672d14a085d9
#
_entry.id   eabd4ebb89632b3d3807672d14a085d9
#
_cell.length_a   1.000
_cell.length_b   1.000
_cell.length_c   1.000
_cell.angle_alpha   90.00
_cell.angle_beta   90.00
_cell.angle_gamma   90.00
#
_symmetry.space_group_name_H-M   'P 1'
#
loop_
_entity.id
_entity.type
_entity.pdbx_description
1 polymer ?
#
loop_
_entity_poly.entity_id
_entity_poly.type
_entity_poly.pdbx_seq_one_letter_code
_entity_poly.pdbx_strand_id
1 'polypeptide(L)'
;MTSTSPEIKRIKPAPHRPVPALQCYLAYGAALSIGVMAWWFLQSRQILTNPYWIGLAVTGTCTFVVWIFSIANDNSSIYDPYWVIAPPLLALALKAGGGGGVIGVWHPRQIIIIAVLFVWASRYHIFYAWPGWRTGLVHEDWRYEAMREAPLPYWLNSLLGMHLFPTFLVYFAF
;
A
#
# COMPACT_ATOMS: atom_id res chain seq x y z
N MET A 1 -33.04 -34.36 -26.16
CA MET A 1 -32.06 -33.23 -26.01
C MET A 1 -32.29 -32.61 -24.66
N THR A 2 -31.56 -33.01 -23.64
CA THR A 2 -31.66 -32.47 -22.28
C THR A 2 -30.73 -31.22 -22.19
N SER A 3 -31.33 -30.07 -22.14
CA SER A 3 -30.63 -28.79 -21.90
C SER A 3 -30.10 -28.78 -20.47
N THR A 4 -28.82 -29.08 -20.29
CA THR A 4 -28.11 -28.83 -19.03
C THR A 4 -27.81 -27.33 -18.94
N SER A 5 -28.64 -26.62 -18.22
CA SER A 5 -28.32 -25.22 -17.82
C SER A 5 -26.98 -25.22 -17.10
N PRO A 6 -26.05 -24.28 -17.41
CA PRO A 6 -24.81 -24.17 -16.68
C PRO A 6 -25.11 -23.88 -15.21
N GLU A 7 -24.65 -24.74 -14.33
CA GLU A 7 -24.76 -24.56 -12.88
C GLU A 7 -24.02 -23.27 -12.49
N ILE A 8 -24.77 -22.23 -12.16
CA ILE A 8 -24.22 -20.97 -11.66
C ILE A 8 -23.55 -21.32 -10.34
N LYS A 9 -22.22 -21.42 -10.36
CA LYS A 9 -21.39 -21.63 -9.18
C LYS A 9 -21.72 -20.51 -8.19
N ARG A 10 -22.47 -20.82 -7.14
CA ARG A 10 -22.79 -19.86 -6.07
C ARG A 10 -21.47 -19.37 -5.51
N ILE A 11 -21.19 -18.09 -5.68
CA ILE A 11 -20.03 -17.44 -5.05
C ILE A 11 -20.25 -17.60 -3.55
N LYS A 12 -19.38 -18.37 -2.89
CA LYS A 12 -19.41 -18.45 -1.42
C LYS A 12 -19.22 -17.05 -0.88
N PRO A 13 -20.02 -16.63 0.13
CA PRO A 13 -19.78 -15.34 0.77
C PRO A 13 -18.35 -15.32 1.29
N ALA A 14 -17.65 -14.21 1.07
CA ALA A 14 -16.28 -14.01 1.55
C ALA A 14 -16.25 -14.25 3.07
N PRO A 15 -15.27 -15.01 3.59
CA PRO A 15 -15.15 -15.23 5.01
C PRO A 15 -15.05 -13.90 5.75
N HIS A 16 -15.72 -13.81 6.88
CA HIS A 16 -15.71 -12.62 7.74
C HIS A 16 -14.34 -12.53 8.44
N ARG A 17 -13.48 -11.60 8.00
CA ARG A 17 -12.14 -11.34 8.56
C ARG A 17 -12.06 -9.87 9.00
N PRO A 18 -12.71 -9.52 10.13
CA PRO A 18 -12.80 -8.15 10.57
C PRO A 18 -11.44 -7.65 11.08
N VAL A 19 -11.09 -6.42 10.71
CA VAL A 19 -9.92 -5.71 11.26
C VAL A 19 -10.41 -4.40 11.86
N PRO A 20 -10.24 -4.20 13.17
CA PRO A 20 -10.62 -2.94 13.80
C PRO A 20 -9.90 -1.74 13.18
N ALA A 21 -10.58 -0.60 13.06
CA ALA A 21 -9.99 0.62 12.52
C ALA A 21 -8.68 1.01 13.23
N LEU A 22 -8.59 0.81 14.54
CA LEU A 22 -7.38 1.05 15.32
C LEU A 22 -6.18 0.25 14.77
N GLN A 23 -6.37 -1.01 14.39
CA GLN A 23 -5.29 -1.84 13.83
C GLN A 23 -4.81 -1.30 12.47
N CYS A 24 -5.72 -0.80 11.64
CA CYS A 24 -5.37 -0.15 10.38
C CYS A 24 -4.55 1.13 10.64
N TYR A 25 -4.98 1.98 11.58
CA TYR A 25 -4.25 3.18 11.94
C TYR A 25 -2.88 2.89 12.54
N LEU A 26 -2.76 1.86 13.37
CA LEU A 26 -1.48 1.42 13.91
C LEU A 26 -0.54 0.92 12.80
N ALA A 27 -1.05 0.17 11.84
CA ALA A 27 -0.27 -0.29 10.69
C ALA A 27 0.32 0.87 9.89
N TYR A 28 -0.51 1.86 9.54
CA TYR A 28 -0.06 3.01 8.73
C TYR A 28 0.83 3.96 9.53
N GLY A 29 0.50 4.20 10.81
CA GLY A 29 1.34 5.00 11.70
C GLY A 29 2.73 4.38 11.92
N ALA A 30 2.78 3.06 12.14
CA ALA A 30 4.03 2.33 12.27
C ALA A 30 4.84 2.35 10.96
N ALA A 31 4.19 2.10 9.80
CA ALA A 31 4.86 2.15 8.51
C ALA A 31 5.45 3.54 8.23
N LEU A 32 4.69 4.61 8.47
CA LEU A 32 5.16 5.98 8.28
C LEU A 32 6.33 6.31 9.21
N SER A 33 6.22 5.98 10.50
CA SER A 33 7.26 6.27 11.50
C SER A 33 8.57 5.53 11.18
N ILE A 34 8.47 4.23 10.86
CA ILE A 34 9.63 3.42 10.47
C ILE A 34 10.21 3.91 9.15
N GLY A 35 9.36 4.31 8.20
CA GLY A 35 9.79 4.88 6.92
C GLY A 35 10.60 6.17 7.10
N VAL A 36 10.12 7.10 7.93
CA VAL A 36 10.85 8.35 8.24
C VAL A 36 12.18 8.05 8.93
N MET A 37 12.18 7.14 9.91
CA MET A 37 13.42 6.74 10.59
C MET A 37 14.41 6.06 9.63
N ALA A 38 13.93 5.18 8.77
CA ALA A 38 14.76 4.50 7.76
C ALA A 38 15.35 5.49 6.76
N TRP A 39 14.56 6.45 6.25
CA TRP A 39 15.05 7.52 5.39
C TRP A 39 16.18 8.31 6.05
N TRP A 40 15.90 8.81 7.27
CA TRP A 40 16.88 9.59 8.05
C TRP A 40 18.16 8.77 8.32
N PHE A 41 18.03 7.51 8.71
CA PHE A 41 19.16 6.64 9.00
C PHE A 41 20.03 6.38 7.77
N LEU A 42 19.42 5.99 6.64
CA LEU A 42 20.14 5.69 5.40
C LEU A 42 20.89 6.93 4.88
N GLN A 43 20.26 8.11 4.98
CA GLN A 43 20.84 9.36 4.54
C GLN A 43 21.94 9.85 5.50
N SER A 44 21.66 9.87 6.81
CA SER A 44 22.61 10.37 7.82
C SER A 44 23.88 9.53 7.92
N ARG A 45 23.78 8.21 7.71
CA ARG A 45 24.90 7.28 7.69
C ARG A 45 25.55 7.15 6.32
N GLN A 46 25.05 7.87 5.31
CA GLN A 46 25.55 7.80 3.92
C GLN A 46 25.62 6.36 3.36
N ILE A 47 24.74 5.46 3.86
CA ILE A 47 24.63 4.08 3.37
C ILE A 47 24.13 4.08 1.91
N LEU A 48 23.16 4.93 1.65
CA LEU A 48 22.67 5.27 0.31
C LEU A 48 22.66 6.79 0.17
N THR A 49 23.22 7.29 -0.93
CA THR A 49 23.29 8.74 -1.21
C THR A 49 22.29 9.20 -2.24
N ASN A 50 21.89 8.31 -3.15
CA ASN A 50 20.90 8.63 -4.16
C ASN A 50 19.47 8.53 -3.58
N PRO A 51 18.70 9.63 -3.58
CA PRO A 51 17.33 9.65 -3.04
C PRO A 51 16.40 8.58 -3.63
N TYR A 52 16.61 8.21 -4.90
CA TYR A 52 15.85 7.17 -5.55
C TYR A 52 16.04 5.81 -4.87
N TRP A 53 17.27 5.39 -4.58
CA TRP A 53 17.52 4.11 -3.90
C TRP A 53 17.10 4.14 -2.44
N ILE A 54 17.23 5.30 -1.77
CA ILE A 54 16.68 5.50 -0.42
C ILE A 54 15.15 5.31 -0.46
N GLY A 55 14.48 5.97 -1.42
CA GLY A 55 13.03 5.85 -1.60
C GLY A 55 12.57 4.41 -1.83
N LEU A 56 13.30 3.65 -2.66
CA LEU A 56 12.99 2.22 -2.91
C LEU A 56 13.10 1.39 -1.63
N ALA A 57 14.20 1.54 -0.89
CA ALA A 57 14.43 0.81 0.36
C ALA A 57 13.36 1.16 1.41
N VAL A 58 13.04 2.44 1.54
CA VAL A 58 12.02 2.93 2.49
C VAL A 58 10.63 2.44 2.11
N THR A 59 10.26 2.51 0.84
CA THR A 59 8.95 2.04 0.36
C THR A 59 8.80 0.53 0.60
N GLY A 60 9.84 -0.26 0.31
CA GLY A 60 9.85 -1.69 0.62
C GLY A 60 9.72 -1.97 2.12
N THR A 61 10.43 -1.22 2.96
CA THR A 61 10.35 -1.33 4.43
C THR A 61 8.94 -1.01 4.95
N CYS A 62 8.34 0.09 4.49
CA CYS A 62 6.97 0.45 4.87
C CYS A 62 5.96 -0.62 4.43
N THR A 63 6.09 -1.13 3.22
CA THR A 63 5.25 -2.22 2.70
C THR A 63 5.39 -3.48 3.54
N PHE A 64 6.61 -3.83 3.95
CA PHE A 64 6.86 -4.97 4.83
C PHE A 64 6.19 -4.80 6.20
N VAL A 65 6.22 -3.61 6.78
CA VAL A 65 5.50 -3.31 8.03
C VAL A 65 3.99 -3.52 7.86
N VAL A 66 3.39 -2.98 6.79
CA VAL A 66 1.96 -3.18 6.52
C VAL A 66 1.63 -4.65 6.31
N TRP A 67 2.50 -5.40 5.63
CA TRP A 67 2.35 -6.84 5.46
C TRP A 67 2.35 -7.61 6.80
N ILE A 68 3.21 -7.25 7.77
CA ILE A 68 3.19 -7.85 9.11
C ILE A 68 1.81 -7.68 9.75
N PHE A 69 1.24 -6.48 9.69
CA PHE A 69 -0.11 -6.23 10.20
C PHE A 69 -1.18 -7.01 9.43
N SER A 70 -1.03 -7.14 8.12
CA SER A 70 -1.93 -7.92 7.27
C SER A 70 -1.96 -9.40 7.67
N ILE A 71 -0.78 -9.99 7.92
CA ILE A 71 -0.68 -11.38 8.37
C ILE A 71 -1.18 -11.55 9.81
N ALA A 72 -0.82 -10.62 10.71
CA ALA A 72 -1.27 -10.66 12.11
C ALA A 72 -2.79 -10.57 12.26
N ASN A 73 -3.47 -9.87 11.35
CA ASN A 73 -4.93 -9.72 11.34
C ASN A 73 -5.62 -10.69 10.34
N ASP A 74 -4.88 -11.59 9.70
CA ASP A 74 -5.39 -12.51 8.66
C ASP A 74 -6.21 -11.81 7.57
N ASN A 75 -5.83 -10.58 7.17
CA ASN A 75 -6.54 -9.77 6.19
C ASN A 75 -5.59 -8.86 5.42
N SER A 76 -5.33 -9.18 4.16
CA SER A 76 -4.42 -8.42 3.28
C SER A 76 -5.02 -7.10 2.78
N SER A 77 -6.32 -6.86 2.94
CA SER A 77 -6.94 -5.59 2.55
C SER A 77 -6.50 -4.39 3.38
N ILE A 78 -5.75 -4.61 4.48
CA ILE A 78 -5.04 -3.53 5.18
C ILE A 78 -4.09 -2.78 4.21
N TYR A 79 -3.57 -3.47 3.20
CA TYR A 79 -2.69 -2.87 2.20
C TYR A 79 -3.40 -1.89 1.25
N ASP A 80 -4.71 -2.07 0.99
CA ASP A 80 -5.42 -1.30 -0.04
C ASP A 80 -5.40 0.22 0.17
N PRO A 81 -5.69 0.78 1.36
CA PRO A 81 -5.54 2.22 1.58
C PRO A 81 -4.09 2.68 1.56
N TYR A 82 -3.15 1.82 2.00
CA TYR A 82 -1.74 2.17 2.07
C TYR A 82 -1.13 2.40 0.68
N TRP A 83 -1.32 1.47 -0.27
CA TRP A 83 -0.67 1.57 -1.57
C TRP A 83 -1.17 2.77 -2.40
N VAL A 84 -2.33 3.32 -2.05
CA VAL A 84 -2.89 4.52 -2.70
C VAL A 84 -2.27 5.80 -2.13
N ILE A 85 -1.97 5.86 -0.82
CA ILE A 85 -1.35 7.06 -0.22
C ILE A 85 0.18 7.07 -0.36
N ALA A 86 0.80 5.93 -0.56
CA ALA A 86 2.25 5.82 -0.68
C ALA A 86 2.85 6.63 -1.86
N PRO A 87 2.29 6.64 -3.09
CA PRO A 87 2.81 7.40 -4.21
C PRO A 87 2.93 8.92 -3.97
N PRO A 88 1.89 9.64 -3.50
CA PRO A 88 2.05 11.07 -3.24
C PRO A 88 3.07 11.36 -2.12
N LEU A 89 3.14 10.52 -1.08
CA LEU A 89 4.15 10.67 -0.03
C LEU A 89 5.57 10.40 -0.55
N LEU A 90 5.74 9.38 -1.39
CA LEU A 90 7.02 9.09 -2.05
C LEU A 90 7.46 10.25 -2.94
N ALA A 91 6.56 10.82 -3.74
CA ALA A 91 6.86 11.96 -4.61
C ALA A 91 7.37 13.17 -3.80
N LEU A 92 6.74 13.43 -2.64
CA LEU A 92 7.20 14.48 -1.72
C LEU A 92 8.57 14.15 -1.12
N ALA A 93 8.80 12.90 -0.70
CA ALA A 93 10.06 12.45 -0.12
C ALA A 93 11.21 12.54 -1.13
N LEU A 94 10.99 12.12 -2.38
CA LEU A 94 11.96 12.24 -3.46
C LEU A 94 12.28 13.71 -3.77
N LYS A 95 11.26 14.60 -3.76
CA LYS A 95 11.46 16.03 -3.91
C LYS A 95 12.31 16.61 -2.77
N ALA A 96 12.05 16.19 -1.54
CA ALA A 96 12.80 16.65 -0.37
C ALA A 96 14.26 16.16 -0.40
N GLY A 97 14.47 14.90 -0.77
CA GLY A 97 15.79 14.26 -0.83
C GLY A 97 16.66 14.72 -2.01
N GLY A 98 16.07 15.28 -3.07
CA GLY A 98 16.77 15.75 -4.26
C GLY A 98 17.54 17.07 -4.12
N GLY A 99 17.87 17.51 -2.89
CA GLY A 99 18.75 18.66 -2.61
C GLY A 99 18.06 20.03 -2.57
N GLY A 100 16.80 20.13 -2.98
CA GLY A 100 16.05 21.40 -2.93
C GLY A 100 15.10 21.53 -1.73
N GLY A 101 14.97 20.51 -0.92
CA GLY A 101 13.98 20.45 0.16
C GLY A 101 12.53 20.57 -0.34
N VAL A 102 11.55 20.35 0.54
CA VAL A 102 10.13 20.52 0.20
C VAL A 102 9.79 21.98 -0.11
N ILE A 103 10.50 22.94 0.52
CA ILE A 103 10.29 24.38 0.39
C ILE A 103 11.07 24.98 -0.80
N GLY A 104 11.94 24.19 -1.46
CA GLY A 104 12.74 24.67 -2.59
C GLY A 104 11.92 24.95 -3.85
N VAL A 105 12.60 25.43 -4.90
CA VAL A 105 11.97 25.76 -6.18
C VAL A 105 11.23 24.55 -6.77
N TRP A 106 9.97 24.76 -7.13
CA TRP A 106 9.09 23.79 -7.75
C TRP A 106 9.01 24.05 -9.26
N HIS A 107 9.34 23.02 -10.03
CA HIS A 107 9.05 23.08 -11.46
C HIS A 107 7.55 22.79 -11.70
N PRO A 108 6.91 23.46 -12.68
CA PRO A 108 5.50 23.23 -13.00
C PRO A 108 5.12 21.75 -13.18
N ARG A 109 6.00 20.96 -13.81
CA ARG A 109 5.83 19.52 -13.98
C ARG A 109 5.70 18.79 -12.63
N GLN A 110 6.52 19.13 -11.63
CA GLN A 110 6.47 18.50 -10.31
C GLN A 110 5.16 18.83 -9.59
N ILE A 111 4.73 20.09 -9.69
CA ILE A 111 3.46 20.55 -9.11
C ILE A 111 2.29 19.76 -9.70
N ILE A 112 2.24 19.64 -11.03
CA ILE A 112 1.16 18.93 -11.73
C ILE A 112 1.14 17.46 -11.31
N ILE A 113 2.27 16.76 -11.33
CA ILE A 113 2.35 15.35 -10.96
C ILE A 113 1.88 15.14 -9.51
N ILE A 114 2.40 15.92 -8.58
CA ILE A 114 2.04 15.79 -7.16
C ILE A 114 0.56 16.12 -6.94
N ALA A 115 0.04 17.18 -7.57
CA ALA A 115 -1.37 17.55 -7.47
C ALA A 115 -2.28 16.42 -7.99
N VAL A 116 -1.97 15.83 -9.13
CA VAL A 116 -2.74 14.71 -9.71
C VAL A 116 -2.70 13.49 -8.77
N LEU A 117 -1.54 13.16 -8.21
CA LEU A 117 -1.41 12.04 -7.25
C LEU A 117 -2.23 12.28 -5.98
N PHE A 118 -2.23 13.51 -5.44
CA PHE A 118 -3.04 13.84 -4.25
C PHE A 118 -4.54 13.81 -4.57
N VAL A 119 -4.97 14.34 -5.70
CA VAL A 119 -6.38 14.28 -6.13
C VAL A 119 -6.83 12.83 -6.28
N TRP A 120 -6.03 11.99 -6.92
CA TRP A 120 -6.33 10.57 -7.10
C TRP A 120 -6.41 9.84 -5.74
N ALA A 121 -5.42 10.02 -4.87
CA ALA A 121 -5.40 9.40 -3.55
C ALA A 121 -6.57 9.87 -2.68
N SER A 122 -6.87 11.18 -2.68
CA SER A 122 -8.00 11.73 -1.94
C SER A 122 -9.33 11.19 -2.43
N ARG A 123 -9.51 11.08 -3.75
CA ARG A 123 -10.72 10.47 -4.33
C ARG A 123 -10.92 9.03 -3.84
N TYR A 124 -9.87 8.21 -3.85
CA TYR A 124 -9.95 6.85 -3.35
C TYR A 124 -10.35 6.83 -1.87
N HIS A 125 -9.64 7.61 -1.04
CA HIS A 125 -9.89 7.61 0.41
C HIS A 125 -11.27 8.12 0.78
N ILE A 126 -11.77 9.14 0.09
CA ILE A 126 -13.11 9.72 0.35
C ILE A 126 -14.21 8.76 -0.08
N PHE A 127 -14.13 8.17 -1.28
CA PHE A 127 -15.25 7.42 -1.85
C PHE A 127 -15.22 5.92 -1.56
N TYR A 128 -14.04 5.32 -1.40
CA TYR A 128 -13.91 3.86 -1.25
C TYR A 128 -13.45 3.45 0.15
N ALA A 129 -12.45 4.13 0.71
CA ALA A 129 -11.86 3.73 1.97
C ALA A 129 -12.57 4.34 3.19
N TRP A 130 -13.32 5.43 3.03
CA TRP A 130 -13.93 6.16 4.14
C TRP A 130 -14.79 5.30 5.09
N PRO A 131 -15.65 4.39 4.62
CA PRO A 131 -16.36 3.50 5.54
C PRO A 131 -15.40 2.67 6.41
N GLY A 132 -14.37 2.07 5.81
CA GLY A 132 -13.36 1.30 6.51
C GLY A 132 -12.51 2.13 7.47
N TRP A 133 -12.27 3.41 7.19
CA TRP A 133 -11.56 4.32 8.09
C TRP A 133 -12.32 4.56 9.40
N ARG A 134 -13.64 4.48 9.37
CA ARG A 134 -14.49 4.68 10.56
C ARG A 134 -14.73 3.40 11.36
N THR A 135 -14.96 2.30 10.68
CA THR A 135 -15.43 1.04 11.28
C THR A 135 -14.38 -0.08 11.26
N GLY A 136 -13.31 0.10 10.51
CA GLY A 136 -12.37 -0.97 10.18
C GLY A 136 -12.82 -1.78 8.97
N LEU A 137 -12.08 -2.82 8.65
CA LEU A 137 -12.38 -3.75 7.57
C LEU A 137 -13.32 -4.84 8.08
N VAL A 138 -14.34 -5.18 7.31
CA VAL A 138 -15.29 -6.25 7.64
C VAL A 138 -14.93 -7.55 6.94
N HIS A 139 -14.47 -7.44 5.69
CA HIS A 139 -14.12 -8.56 4.82
C HIS A 139 -12.75 -8.33 4.20
N GLU A 140 -12.09 -9.40 3.79
CA GLU A 140 -10.96 -9.33 2.88
C GLU A 140 -11.48 -9.16 1.45
N ASP A 141 -10.74 -8.46 0.58
CA ASP A 141 -11.06 -8.34 -0.84
C ASP A 141 -11.07 -9.73 -1.50
N TRP A 142 -12.06 -9.98 -2.34
CA TRP A 142 -12.25 -11.29 -3.01
C TRP A 142 -11.02 -11.73 -3.82
N ARG A 143 -10.22 -10.79 -4.32
CA ARG A 143 -8.97 -11.09 -5.06
C ARG A 143 -7.96 -11.75 -4.15
N TYR A 144 -7.85 -11.29 -2.90
CA TYR A 144 -6.94 -11.84 -1.90
C TYR A 144 -7.42 -13.19 -1.38
N GLU A 145 -8.73 -13.35 -1.22
CA GLU A 145 -9.33 -14.66 -0.92
C GLU A 145 -9.02 -15.68 -2.01
N ALA A 146 -9.14 -15.32 -3.29
CA ALA A 146 -8.78 -16.19 -4.39
C ALA A 146 -7.28 -16.59 -4.38
N MET A 147 -6.41 -15.68 -3.96
CA MET A 147 -4.97 -15.95 -3.84
C MET A 147 -4.62 -16.88 -2.67
N ARG A 148 -5.52 -17.07 -1.68
CA ARG A 148 -5.33 -18.05 -0.62
C ARG A 148 -5.41 -19.50 -1.11
N GLU A 149 -6.09 -19.73 -2.24
CA GLU A 149 -6.18 -21.04 -2.89
C GLU A 149 -4.94 -21.38 -3.74
N ALA A 150 -3.99 -20.46 -3.89
CA ALA A 150 -2.75 -20.67 -4.63
C ALA A 150 -1.85 -21.70 -3.91
N PRO A 151 -0.98 -22.44 -4.65
CA PRO A 151 -0.15 -23.51 -4.08
C PRO A 151 0.92 -23.02 -3.10
N LEU A 152 1.22 -21.71 -3.08
CA LEU A 152 2.17 -21.11 -2.14
C LEU A 152 1.52 -20.86 -0.78
N PRO A 153 2.27 -20.95 0.33
CA PRO A 153 1.78 -20.53 1.64
C PRO A 153 1.24 -19.10 1.58
N TYR A 154 0.07 -18.86 2.20
CA TYR A 154 -0.63 -17.59 2.13
C TYR A 154 0.27 -16.39 2.49
N TRP A 155 1.06 -16.50 3.56
CA TRP A 155 1.95 -15.41 3.99
C TRP A 155 2.96 -15.02 2.91
N LEU A 156 3.48 -15.98 2.15
CA LEU A 156 4.45 -15.74 1.07
C LEU A 156 3.75 -15.15 -0.15
N ASN A 157 2.58 -15.70 -0.52
CA ASN A 157 1.78 -15.19 -1.62
C ASN A 157 1.29 -13.76 -1.35
N SER A 158 0.87 -13.49 -0.12
CA SER A 158 0.52 -12.15 0.35
C SER A 158 1.70 -11.18 0.23
N LEU A 159 2.89 -11.58 0.70
CA LEU A 159 4.08 -10.72 0.63
C LEU A 159 4.46 -10.41 -0.83
N LEU A 160 4.65 -11.43 -1.63
CA LEU A 160 5.19 -11.27 -2.99
C LEU A 160 4.16 -10.72 -3.96
N GLY A 161 2.96 -11.32 -3.99
CA GLY A 161 1.93 -11.01 -4.99
C GLY A 161 1.05 -9.82 -4.65
N MET A 162 0.69 -9.67 -3.36
CA MET A 162 -0.27 -8.64 -2.95
C MET A 162 0.38 -7.36 -2.45
N HIS A 163 1.58 -7.44 -1.85
CA HIS A 163 2.24 -6.28 -1.23
C HIS A 163 3.43 -5.80 -2.06
N LEU A 164 4.46 -6.60 -2.25
CA LEU A 164 5.68 -6.15 -2.93
C LEU A 164 5.49 -5.91 -4.41
N PHE A 165 4.80 -6.78 -5.12
CA PHE A 165 4.62 -6.64 -6.57
C PHE A 165 3.92 -5.32 -6.95
N PRO A 166 2.75 -4.94 -6.39
CA PRO A 166 2.13 -3.66 -6.69
C PRO A 166 2.98 -2.47 -6.21
N THR A 167 3.65 -2.60 -5.05
CA THR A 167 4.56 -1.57 -4.55
C THR A 167 5.66 -1.26 -5.55
N PHE A 168 6.33 -2.29 -6.08
CA PHE A 168 7.40 -2.09 -7.08
C PHE A 168 6.86 -1.57 -8.40
N LEU A 169 5.71 -2.05 -8.88
CA LEU A 169 5.09 -1.51 -10.09
C LEU A 169 4.83 -0.01 -9.97
N VAL A 170 4.25 0.41 -8.85
CA VAL A 170 3.99 1.83 -8.59
C VAL A 170 5.30 2.60 -8.45
N TYR A 171 6.29 2.04 -7.75
CA TYR A 171 7.58 2.69 -7.55
C TYR A 171 8.30 2.94 -8.88
N PHE A 172 8.38 1.94 -9.74
CA PHE A 172 9.08 2.04 -11.04
C PHE A 172 8.29 2.84 -12.10
N ALA A 173 7.04 3.21 -11.82
CA ALA A 173 6.29 4.15 -12.64
C ALA A 173 6.69 5.63 -12.43
N PHE A 174 7.49 5.92 -11.38
CA PHE A 174 8.10 7.24 -11.10
C PHE A 174 9.44 7.40 -11.82
#